data_8eb46021089bac764fb62a913a1b67df
#
_entry.id   8eb46021089bac764fb62a913a1b67df
#
_cell.length_a   1.000
_cell.length_b   1.000
_cell.length_c   1.000
_cell.angle_alpha   90.00
_cell.angle_beta   90.00
_cell.angle_gamma   90.00
#
_symmetry.space_group_name_H-M   'P 1'
#
loop_
_entity.id
_entity.type
_entity.pdbx_description
1 polymer ?
#
loop_
_entity_poly.entity_id
_entity_poly.type
_entity_poly.pdbx_seq_one_letter_code
_entity_poly.pdbx_strand_id
1 'polypeptide(L)'
;DGLLQGAGALALAGDTLSQGRNGRWLTAGDLSLRGKTLNTAGTTQGQNLTVQADNWANSGSVLATGNLTASASGQLTSTGDIMSQGDTTLKAATTDNRGSLLSAGTLSLDGNSLDNSGTVQGNHVTIRQNGVTNSGTLTGIAALTLAARMASPQPALMNNGGSLLTSGDLTITAGSITSSGHWQGKRVLITSDSLANSGAIQAADSLTARLTGELVSTAGSKVTSNGEMALSALNLSNSGQWIAKNLTLKANSLTSAGDITGVDALTLMVNQTLNNHASGKLLSAGVLTLKADSVTNDGQLQGNATTITAGQLTNGGHLQGETLTLAVSGGVNNRSGGVLLSRNALNVSTTTLSNQGTIQGGGGASLNATDRLQNDGKILSGGNLTLTAQALANTGSGLVQAVTLLLDVVNAVNGGRVLATGSTDVKGTSLNNSGTLQGADLLVNYHTFSNSGTLLGTSGLGVKGSSLLQNGTGRL
;
A
#
# COMPACT_ATOMS: atom_id res chain seq x y z
N ASP A 1 21.00 51.93 -12.69
CA ASP A 1 21.00 51.73 -14.14
C ASP A 1 22.33 52.16 -14.74
N GLY A 2 23.20 51.24 -15.10
CA GLY A 2 24.52 51.54 -15.66
C GLY A 2 25.26 50.26 -15.98
N LEU A 3 26.33 50.33 -16.73
CA LEU A 3 27.20 49.22 -17.10
C LEU A 3 28.45 49.24 -16.26
N LEU A 4 28.70 48.14 -15.51
CA LEU A 4 30.02 47.81 -14.94
C LEU A 4 30.55 46.63 -15.73
N GLN A 5 31.65 46.79 -16.44
CA GLN A 5 32.23 45.77 -17.29
C GLN A 5 33.72 45.56 -16.99
N GLY A 6 34.11 44.31 -16.80
CA GLY A 6 35.49 43.88 -16.68
C GLY A 6 35.90 43.01 -17.87
N ALA A 7 37.12 43.15 -18.38
CA ALA A 7 37.67 42.21 -19.38
C ALA A 7 38.20 40.91 -18.74
N GLY A 8 38.63 40.98 -17.49
CA GLY A 8 39.05 39.85 -16.66
C GLY A 8 38.13 39.68 -15.46
N ALA A 9 38.71 39.43 -14.28
CA ALA A 9 37.89 39.31 -13.07
C ALA A 9 37.28 40.67 -12.66
N LEU A 10 36.05 40.66 -12.12
CA LEU A 10 35.32 41.78 -11.57
C LEU A 10 34.94 41.50 -10.12
N ALA A 11 35.31 42.34 -9.19
CA ALA A 11 34.95 42.24 -7.79
C ALA A 11 34.18 43.49 -7.34
N LEU A 12 33.01 43.32 -6.79
CA LEU A 12 32.20 44.38 -6.19
C LEU A 12 32.03 44.09 -4.69
N ALA A 13 32.38 45.07 -3.85
CA ALA A 13 32.25 44.95 -2.43
C ALA A 13 31.68 46.24 -1.80
N GLY A 14 30.82 46.10 -0.81
CA GLY A 14 30.21 47.22 -0.07
C GLY A 14 29.11 46.71 0.86
N ASP A 15 28.68 47.53 1.83
CA ASP A 15 27.59 47.14 2.73
C ASP A 15 26.30 46.84 1.96
N THR A 16 25.98 47.65 0.96
CA THR A 16 24.84 47.48 0.07
C THR A 16 25.31 47.53 -1.37
N LEU A 17 25.06 46.44 -2.11
CA LEU A 17 25.22 46.39 -3.55
C LEU A 17 23.82 46.34 -4.19
N SER A 18 23.47 47.33 -4.97
CA SER A 18 22.17 47.42 -5.61
C SER A 18 22.31 47.69 -7.10
N GLN A 19 21.68 46.84 -7.90
CA GLN A 19 21.61 46.95 -9.35
C GLN A 19 20.14 47.26 -9.74
N GLY A 20 19.95 48.30 -10.51
CA GLY A 20 18.63 48.63 -11.07
C GLY A 20 18.26 47.69 -12.23
N ARG A 21 17.02 47.72 -12.68
CA ARG A 21 16.47 46.80 -13.72
C ARG A 21 17.24 46.86 -15.05
N ASN A 22 17.78 48.00 -15.42
CA ASN A 22 18.59 48.21 -16.63
C ASN A 22 20.10 48.14 -16.34
N GLY A 23 20.49 47.87 -15.09
CA GLY A 23 21.87 47.75 -14.69
C GLY A 23 22.51 46.48 -15.24
N ARG A 24 23.80 46.55 -15.56
CA ARG A 24 24.55 45.41 -16.09
C ARG A 24 25.88 45.30 -15.37
N TRP A 25 26.15 44.17 -14.73
CA TRP A 25 27.44 43.79 -14.15
C TRP A 25 27.99 42.61 -14.94
N LEU A 26 28.94 42.87 -15.81
CA LEU A 26 29.39 41.90 -16.82
C LEU A 26 30.90 41.69 -16.77
N THR A 27 31.35 40.47 -16.82
CA THR A 27 32.76 40.14 -17.04
C THR A 27 32.90 38.84 -17.83
N ALA A 28 33.98 38.77 -18.62
CA ALA A 28 34.36 37.49 -19.28
C ALA A 28 35.06 36.52 -18.30
N GLY A 29 35.65 37.06 -17.19
CA GLY A 29 36.26 36.25 -16.15
C GLY A 29 35.36 36.05 -14.92
N ASP A 30 35.96 35.82 -13.76
CA ASP A 30 35.23 35.58 -12.53
C ASP A 30 34.58 36.85 -11.98
N LEU A 31 33.33 36.70 -11.49
CA LEU A 31 32.60 37.78 -10.83
C LEU A 31 32.43 37.48 -9.33
N SER A 32 32.87 38.39 -8.51
CA SER A 32 32.69 38.31 -7.05
C SER A 32 31.81 39.47 -6.55
N LEU A 33 30.74 39.13 -5.83
CA LEU A 33 29.79 40.07 -5.21
C LEU A 33 29.83 39.87 -3.69
N ARG A 34 30.18 40.91 -2.94
CA ARG A 34 30.26 40.84 -1.47
C ARG A 34 29.60 42.03 -0.79
N GLY A 35 28.62 41.77 0.05
CA GLY A 35 27.92 42.84 0.80
C GLY A 35 27.01 42.26 1.89
N LYS A 36 26.48 43.14 2.76
CA LYS A 36 25.40 42.71 3.68
C LYS A 36 24.09 42.57 2.95
N THR A 37 23.74 43.52 2.12
CA THR A 37 22.55 43.49 1.28
C THR A 37 22.91 43.50 -0.19
N LEU A 38 22.44 42.51 -0.94
CA LEU A 38 22.66 42.39 -2.36
C LEU A 38 21.31 42.39 -3.10
N ASN A 39 21.15 43.33 -4.02
CA ASN A 39 19.98 43.39 -4.91
C ASN A 39 20.43 43.32 -6.38
N THR A 40 20.04 42.25 -7.07
CA THR A 40 20.33 42.01 -8.49
C THR A 40 19.02 42.08 -9.29
N ALA A 41 18.69 43.28 -9.82
CA ALA A 41 17.46 43.47 -10.58
C ALA A 41 17.67 43.56 -12.09
N GLY A 42 18.92 43.70 -12.57
CA GLY A 42 19.29 43.74 -13.97
C GLY A 42 19.99 42.47 -14.44
N THR A 43 21.03 42.60 -15.29
CA THR A 43 21.82 41.49 -15.80
C THR A 43 23.14 41.39 -15.07
N THR A 44 23.45 40.25 -14.48
CA THR A 44 24.68 39.93 -13.79
C THR A 44 25.30 38.70 -14.47
N GLN A 45 26.51 38.82 -15.05
CA GLN A 45 27.15 37.72 -15.77
C GLN A 45 28.65 37.66 -15.50
N GLY A 46 29.18 36.45 -15.29
CA GLY A 46 30.58 36.13 -15.19
C GLY A 46 30.87 34.70 -15.56
N GLN A 47 32.17 34.33 -15.65
CA GLN A 47 32.57 32.96 -15.88
C GLN A 47 32.19 32.11 -14.66
N ASN A 48 32.87 32.32 -13.54
CA ASN A 48 32.43 31.79 -12.26
C ASN A 48 31.84 32.93 -11.41
N LEU A 49 30.73 32.64 -10.73
CA LEU A 49 30.08 33.63 -9.92
C LEU A 49 30.17 33.26 -8.46
N THR A 50 30.71 34.20 -7.63
CA THR A 50 30.74 34.03 -6.17
C THR A 50 29.94 35.14 -5.53
N VAL A 51 28.96 34.79 -4.69
CA VAL A 51 28.12 35.71 -3.93
C VAL A 51 28.32 35.46 -2.44
N GLN A 52 28.59 36.52 -1.68
CA GLN A 52 28.62 36.50 -0.21
C GLN A 52 27.77 37.67 0.30
N ALA A 53 26.64 37.37 0.96
CA ALA A 53 25.73 38.37 1.49
C ALA A 53 25.12 37.94 2.82
N ASP A 54 24.54 38.88 3.57
CA ASP A 54 23.60 38.49 4.62
C ASP A 54 22.22 38.23 3.99
N ASN A 55 21.78 39.12 3.11
CA ASN A 55 20.55 38.93 2.36
C ASN A 55 20.79 39.21 0.86
N TRP A 56 20.24 38.33 0.02
CA TRP A 56 20.29 38.45 -1.43
C TRP A 56 18.88 38.41 -2.04
N ALA A 57 18.50 39.52 -2.68
CA ALA A 57 17.27 39.59 -3.47
C ALA A 57 17.61 39.65 -4.97
N ASN A 58 17.12 38.68 -5.72
CA ASN A 58 17.24 38.64 -7.17
C ASN A 58 15.90 38.83 -7.85
N SER A 59 15.77 39.84 -8.69
CA SER A 59 14.61 40.02 -9.57
C SER A 59 14.99 40.13 -11.06
N GLY A 60 16.30 40.04 -11.35
CA GLY A 60 16.87 40.09 -12.68
C GLY A 60 17.38 38.74 -13.18
N SER A 61 18.38 38.79 -14.05
CA SER A 61 19.04 37.60 -14.61
C SER A 61 20.49 37.52 -14.11
N VAL A 62 20.81 36.44 -13.42
CA VAL A 62 22.14 36.10 -12.93
C VAL A 62 22.61 34.86 -13.68
N LEU A 63 23.72 34.98 -14.41
CA LEU A 63 24.29 33.91 -15.23
C LEU A 63 25.76 33.67 -14.93
N ALA A 64 26.11 32.47 -14.52
CA ALA A 64 27.46 31.96 -14.51
C ALA A 64 27.64 31.05 -15.75
N THR A 65 28.60 31.33 -16.63
CA THR A 65 28.96 30.46 -17.75
C THR A 65 29.78 29.24 -17.31
N GLY A 66 30.29 29.24 -16.07
CA GLY A 66 30.85 28.14 -15.33
C GLY A 66 30.04 27.87 -14.08
N ASN A 67 30.68 27.89 -12.90
CA ASN A 67 30.06 27.55 -11.63
C ASN A 67 29.47 28.78 -10.91
N LEU A 68 28.44 28.57 -10.12
CA LEU A 68 27.85 29.55 -9.23
C LEU A 68 27.95 29.07 -7.77
N THR A 69 28.59 29.89 -6.92
CA THR A 69 28.63 29.63 -5.48
C THR A 69 28.07 30.83 -4.74
N ALA A 70 27.01 30.65 -3.99
CA ALA A 70 26.41 31.73 -3.21
C ALA A 70 26.21 31.33 -1.75
N SER A 71 26.49 32.29 -0.86
CA SER A 71 26.23 32.16 0.57
C SER A 71 25.50 33.40 1.07
N ALA A 72 24.28 33.22 1.57
CA ALA A 72 23.51 34.23 2.28
C ALA A 72 23.33 33.76 3.74
N SER A 73 23.86 34.51 4.71
CA SER A 73 23.71 34.13 6.12
C SER A 73 22.25 34.21 6.60
N GLY A 74 21.44 35.06 5.98
CA GLY A 74 19.99 35.20 6.17
C GLY A 74 19.20 34.66 5.01
N GLN A 75 18.60 35.51 4.20
CA GLN A 75 17.63 35.15 3.18
C GLN A 75 18.15 35.29 1.75
N LEU A 76 17.82 34.28 0.91
CA LEU A 76 17.84 34.39 -0.55
C LEU A 76 16.38 34.44 -1.05
N THR A 77 16.01 35.54 -1.72
CA THR A 77 14.72 35.65 -2.42
C THR A 77 14.98 35.80 -3.92
N SER A 78 14.42 34.95 -4.76
CA SER A 78 14.52 35.06 -6.21
C SER A 78 13.16 35.07 -6.87
N THR A 79 12.87 36.17 -7.58
CA THR A 79 11.72 36.26 -8.51
C THR A 79 12.17 36.28 -9.97
N GLY A 80 13.48 36.40 -10.19
CA GLY A 80 14.13 36.32 -11.49
C GLY A 80 14.87 35.01 -11.70
N ASP A 81 15.80 35.01 -12.63
CA ASP A 81 16.58 33.82 -13.01
C ASP A 81 17.95 33.78 -12.36
N ILE A 82 18.34 32.66 -11.81
CA ILE A 82 19.69 32.36 -11.35
C ILE A 82 20.12 31.08 -12.11
N MET A 83 21.13 31.20 -12.98
CA MET A 83 21.52 30.16 -13.90
C MET A 83 23.01 29.89 -13.87
N SER A 84 23.43 28.65 -14.01
CA SER A 84 24.82 28.26 -14.27
C SER A 84 24.92 27.23 -15.37
N GLN A 85 25.98 27.29 -16.17
CA GLN A 85 26.31 26.23 -17.13
C GLN A 85 27.16 25.11 -16.51
N GLY A 86 27.70 25.32 -15.32
CA GLY A 86 28.38 24.34 -14.47
C GLY A 86 27.53 23.99 -13.26
N ASP A 87 28.18 23.80 -12.11
CA ASP A 87 27.55 23.49 -10.84
C ASP A 87 27.04 24.74 -10.14
N THR A 88 25.95 24.59 -9.39
CA THR A 88 25.40 25.63 -8.51
C THR A 88 25.38 25.14 -7.06
N THR A 89 25.99 25.92 -6.15
CA THR A 89 25.89 25.72 -4.71
C THR A 89 25.31 26.98 -4.08
N LEU A 90 24.12 26.86 -3.48
CA LEU A 90 23.43 27.93 -2.76
C LEU A 90 23.30 27.55 -1.28
N LYS A 91 23.82 28.39 -0.40
CA LYS A 91 23.63 28.27 1.06
C LYS A 91 22.88 29.49 1.54
N ALA A 92 21.72 29.30 2.14
CA ALA A 92 20.98 30.41 2.78
C ALA A 92 20.20 29.87 3.98
N ALA A 93 20.05 30.70 5.02
CA ALA A 93 19.20 30.29 6.14
C ALA A 93 17.78 30.02 5.65
N THR A 94 17.25 30.89 4.80
CA THR A 94 15.97 30.70 4.11
C THR A 94 16.10 30.98 2.62
N THR A 95 15.48 30.14 1.78
CA THR A 95 15.41 30.34 0.33
C THR A 95 13.94 30.44 -0.09
N ASP A 96 13.58 31.57 -0.70
CA ASP A 96 12.27 31.80 -1.32
C ASP A 96 12.48 31.92 -2.84
N ASN A 97 12.11 30.89 -3.59
CA ASN A 97 12.23 30.85 -5.04
C ASN A 97 10.86 30.92 -5.72
N ARG A 98 10.63 32.02 -6.39
CA ARG A 98 9.45 32.25 -7.23
C ARG A 98 9.79 32.36 -8.72
N GLY A 99 11.09 32.42 -9.05
CA GLY A 99 11.65 32.43 -10.38
C GLY A 99 12.26 31.11 -10.77
N SER A 100 13.44 31.15 -11.41
CA SER A 100 14.15 29.98 -11.88
C SER A 100 15.52 29.85 -11.23
N LEU A 101 15.80 28.69 -10.64
CA LEU A 101 17.14 28.27 -10.20
C LEU A 101 17.56 27.11 -11.10
N LEU A 102 18.46 27.35 -12.05
CA LEU A 102 18.83 26.39 -13.10
C LEU A 102 20.34 26.13 -13.08
N SER A 103 20.73 24.85 -13.14
CA SER A 103 22.12 24.43 -13.25
C SER A 103 22.23 23.35 -14.31
N ALA A 104 23.16 23.46 -15.23
CA ALA A 104 23.42 22.37 -16.19
C ALA A 104 24.12 21.18 -15.51
N GLY A 105 24.86 21.43 -14.44
CA GLY A 105 25.50 20.42 -13.59
C GLY A 105 24.70 20.07 -12.34
N THR A 106 25.38 19.94 -11.22
CA THR A 106 24.79 19.71 -9.91
C THR A 106 24.23 21.01 -9.34
N LEU A 107 23.01 20.95 -8.79
CA LEU A 107 22.43 22.04 -8.01
C LEU A 107 22.28 21.60 -6.56
N SER A 108 22.94 22.29 -5.65
CA SER A 108 22.89 22.04 -4.21
C SER A 108 22.25 23.23 -3.48
N LEU A 109 21.16 23.00 -2.74
CA LEU A 109 20.52 23.95 -1.86
C LEU A 109 20.68 23.51 -0.40
N ASP A 110 21.29 24.32 0.43
CA ASP A 110 21.55 24.02 1.85
C ASP A 110 21.05 25.15 2.75
N GLY A 111 20.34 24.84 3.83
CA GLY A 111 19.80 25.85 4.76
C GLY A 111 18.80 25.29 5.77
N ASN A 112 17.90 26.16 6.27
CA ASN A 112 16.84 25.78 7.19
C ASN A 112 15.50 25.58 6.46
N SER A 113 15.16 26.46 5.51
CA SER A 113 13.90 26.34 4.80
C SER A 113 14.01 26.71 3.32
N LEU A 114 13.29 25.95 2.49
CA LEU A 114 13.04 26.25 1.10
C LEU A 114 11.52 26.44 0.90
N ASP A 115 11.14 27.59 0.37
CA ASP A 115 9.83 27.82 -0.22
C ASP A 115 10.00 27.97 -1.73
N ASN A 116 9.49 27.01 -2.51
CA ASN A 116 9.60 27.00 -3.96
C ASN A 116 8.22 27.05 -4.61
N SER A 117 7.89 28.16 -5.21
CA SER A 117 6.73 28.29 -6.10
C SER A 117 7.14 28.43 -7.58
N GLY A 118 8.44 28.55 -7.86
CA GLY A 118 9.03 28.60 -9.18
C GLY A 118 9.60 27.26 -9.65
N THR A 119 10.72 27.33 -10.37
CA THR A 119 11.43 26.18 -10.90
C THR A 119 12.81 26.03 -10.29
N VAL A 120 13.14 24.83 -9.83
CA VAL A 120 14.50 24.42 -9.46
C VAL A 120 14.87 23.24 -10.33
N GLN A 121 15.96 23.37 -11.12
CA GLN A 121 16.37 22.29 -12.04
C GLN A 121 17.89 22.17 -12.09
N GLY A 122 18.36 20.92 -12.14
CA GLY A 122 19.76 20.57 -12.36
C GLY A 122 19.87 19.15 -12.92
N ASN A 123 21.09 18.77 -13.36
CA ASN A 123 21.31 17.36 -13.72
C ASN A 123 21.17 16.47 -12.46
N HIS A 124 21.83 16.84 -11.38
CA HIS A 124 21.61 16.27 -10.04
C HIS A 124 21.17 17.40 -9.11
N VAL A 125 20.01 17.25 -8.48
CA VAL A 125 19.51 18.22 -7.51
C VAL A 125 19.57 17.63 -6.11
N THR A 126 20.21 18.34 -5.20
CA THR A 126 20.28 17.97 -3.77
C THR A 126 19.78 19.13 -2.91
N ILE A 127 18.74 18.90 -2.15
CA ILE A 127 18.11 19.88 -1.25
C ILE A 127 18.27 19.37 0.19
N ARG A 128 19.05 20.10 1.02
CA ARG A 128 19.26 19.81 2.44
C ARG A 128 18.68 20.94 3.28
N GLN A 129 17.44 20.79 3.69
CA GLN A 129 16.67 21.79 4.42
C GLN A 129 15.91 21.13 5.58
N ASN A 130 15.71 21.83 6.70
CA ASN A 130 14.82 21.33 7.76
C ASN A 130 13.35 21.43 7.40
N GLY A 131 12.97 22.38 6.54
CA GLY A 131 11.63 22.54 6.00
C GLY A 131 11.67 22.75 4.49
N VAL A 132 10.81 22.07 3.75
CA VAL A 132 10.62 22.24 2.31
C VAL A 132 9.14 22.42 2.03
N THR A 133 8.78 23.56 1.45
CA THR A 133 7.47 23.80 0.87
C THR A 133 7.64 23.95 -0.63
N ASN A 134 6.99 23.09 -1.40
CA ASN A 134 7.06 23.14 -2.86
C ASN A 134 5.66 23.18 -3.47
N SER A 135 5.31 24.26 -4.11
CA SER A 135 4.14 24.41 -4.95
C SER A 135 4.48 24.51 -6.44
N GLY A 136 5.77 24.69 -6.75
CA GLY A 136 6.33 24.77 -8.09
C GLY A 136 6.90 23.42 -8.57
N THR A 137 8.05 23.46 -9.24
CA THR A 137 8.69 22.27 -9.80
C THR A 137 10.13 22.12 -9.29
N LEU A 138 10.45 20.93 -8.80
CA LEU A 138 11.79 20.49 -8.47
C LEU A 138 12.17 19.36 -9.44
N THR A 139 13.21 19.56 -10.25
CA THR A 139 13.65 18.59 -11.27
C THR A 139 15.13 18.29 -11.14
N GLY A 140 15.45 17.03 -10.86
CA GLY A 140 16.80 16.51 -11.04
C GLY A 140 16.83 15.57 -12.25
N ILE A 141 17.44 15.94 -13.36
CA ILE A 141 17.36 15.14 -14.60
C ILE A 141 17.83 13.69 -14.34
N ALA A 142 19.02 13.53 -13.77
CA ALA A 142 19.58 12.23 -13.43
C ALA A 142 19.21 11.77 -12.00
N ALA A 143 19.08 12.70 -11.04
CA ALA A 143 18.66 12.39 -9.68
C ALA A 143 18.12 13.62 -8.95
N LEU A 144 17.11 13.39 -8.11
CA LEU A 144 16.57 14.39 -7.18
C LEU A 144 16.61 13.83 -5.75
N THR A 145 17.34 14.52 -4.87
CA THR A 145 17.47 14.16 -3.46
C THR A 145 16.97 15.30 -2.57
N LEU A 146 15.98 14.99 -1.73
CA LEU A 146 15.54 15.87 -0.64
C LEU A 146 15.90 15.19 0.68
N ALA A 147 16.79 15.82 1.44
CA ALA A 147 17.28 15.28 2.70
C ALA A 147 17.06 16.31 3.83
N ALA A 148 16.41 15.87 4.88
CA ALA A 148 16.34 16.64 6.12
C ALA A 148 17.73 16.84 6.73
N ARG A 149 17.98 18.01 7.35
CA ARG A 149 19.15 18.18 8.20
C ARG A 149 18.92 17.47 9.53
N MET A 150 19.68 16.41 9.79
CA MET A 150 19.57 15.57 11.00
C MET A 150 19.95 16.29 12.33
N ALA A 151 20.21 17.58 12.34
CA ALA A 151 20.75 18.31 13.50
C ALA A 151 19.74 19.21 14.23
N SER A 152 18.45 19.10 13.93
CA SER A 152 17.42 19.91 14.58
C SER A 152 16.58 19.04 15.56
N PRO A 153 16.20 19.55 16.75
CA PRO A 153 15.26 18.86 17.64
C PRO A 153 13.84 18.79 17.09
N GLN A 154 13.53 19.47 15.98
CA GLN A 154 12.23 19.44 15.29
C GLN A 154 12.32 18.46 14.11
N PRO A 155 11.30 17.61 13.90
CA PRO A 155 11.27 16.76 12.73
C PRO A 155 11.24 17.62 11.47
N ALA A 156 12.09 17.27 10.49
CA ALA A 156 12.08 17.95 9.21
C ALA A 156 10.73 17.76 8.53
N LEU A 157 10.16 18.86 8.07
CA LEU A 157 8.83 18.89 7.44
C LEU A 157 8.99 19.02 5.92
N MET A 158 8.24 18.22 5.20
CA MET A 158 8.12 18.36 3.75
C MET A 158 6.64 18.49 3.36
N ASN A 159 6.30 19.63 2.75
CA ASN A 159 4.98 19.85 2.17
C ASN A 159 5.12 20.04 0.66
N ASN A 160 4.62 19.08 -0.13
CA ASN A 160 4.70 19.13 -1.58
C ASN A 160 3.30 19.18 -2.22
N GLY A 161 2.91 20.36 -2.71
CA GLY A 161 1.73 20.54 -3.56
C GLY A 161 2.08 20.61 -5.05
N GLY A 162 3.36 20.78 -5.39
CA GLY A 162 3.88 20.88 -6.76
C GLY A 162 4.44 19.57 -7.29
N SER A 163 5.46 19.67 -8.15
CA SER A 163 6.05 18.52 -8.83
C SER A 163 7.46 18.21 -8.36
N LEU A 164 7.76 16.91 -8.16
CA LEU A 164 9.10 16.36 -7.95
C LEU A 164 9.38 15.39 -9.11
N LEU A 165 10.31 15.75 -9.98
CA LEU A 165 10.52 15.06 -11.24
C LEU A 165 11.98 14.60 -11.42
N THR A 166 12.17 13.36 -11.81
CA THR A 166 13.46 12.85 -12.26
C THR A 166 13.28 11.67 -13.21
N SER A 167 14.16 11.51 -14.18
CA SER A 167 14.26 10.30 -14.98
C SER A 167 15.09 9.20 -14.29
N GLY A 168 15.80 9.55 -13.21
CA GLY A 168 16.60 8.64 -12.38
C GLY A 168 16.01 8.40 -11.00
N ASP A 169 16.84 8.53 -9.97
CA ASP A 169 16.46 8.25 -8.60
C ASP A 169 15.83 9.47 -7.90
N LEU A 170 14.66 9.27 -7.31
CA LEU A 170 14.03 10.21 -6.38
C LEU A 170 14.21 9.68 -4.96
N THR A 171 15.01 10.38 -4.18
CA THR A 171 15.26 10.02 -2.76
C THR A 171 14.74 11.12 -1.84
N ILE A 172 13.89 10.75 -0.89
CA ILE A 172 13.29 11.67 0.06
C ILE A 172 13.52 11.13 1.47
N THR A 173 14.13 11.96 2.32
CA THR A 173 14.30 11.70 3.76
C THR A 173 13.78 12.90 4.54
N ALA A 174 12.73 12.71 5.34
CA ALA A 174 12.13 13.75 6.15
C ALA A 174 11.45 13.15 7.39
N GLY A 175 11.17 13.93 8.42
CA GLY A 175 10.39 13.48 9.57
C GLY A 175 8.92 13.30 9.21
N SER A 176 8.28 14.33 8.69
CA SER A 176 6.88 14.26 8.26
C SER A 176 6.72 14.77 6.84
N ILE A 177 5.94 14.04 6.05
CA ILE A 177 5.70 14.37 4.64
C ILE A 177 4.20 14.52 4.41
N THR A 178 3.82 15.65 3.79
CA THR A 178 2.49 15.85 3.23
C THR A 178 2.63 16.06 1.72
N SER A 179 1.91 15.30 0.92
CA SER A 179 1.94 15.41 -0.54
C SER A 179 0.55 15.46 -1.15
N SER A 180 0.28 16.53 -1.87
CA SER A 180 -0.90 16.64 -2.76
C SER A 180 -0.49 16.77 -4.23
N GLY A 181 0.82 16.84 -4.49
CA GLY A 181 1.40 17.06 -5.80
C GLY A 181 1.71 15.78 -6.59
N HIS A 182 2.60 15.93 -7.55
CA HIS A 182 3.00 14.85 -8.46
C HIS A 182 4.48 14.51 -8.29
N TRP A 183 4.78 13.24 -8.01
CA TRP A 183 6.15 12.72 -7.90
C TRP A 183 6.39 11.69 -8.98
N GLN A 184 7.52 11.81 -9.65
CA GLN A 184 7.94 10.87 -10.68
C GLN A 184 9.44 10.59 -10.60
N GLY A 185 9.80 9.31 -10.62
CA GLY A 185 11.18 8.85 -10.68
C GLY A 185 11.29 7.47 -11.30
N LYS A 186 12.50 7.08 -11.69
CA LYS A 186 12.77 5.71 -12.09
C LYS A 186 12.69 4.79 -10.88
N ARG A 187 13.47 5.12 -9.84
CA ARG A 187 13.38 4.49 -8.52
C ARG A 187 12.99 5.56 -7.52
N VAL A 188 12.00 5.28 -6.69
CA VAL A 188 11.54 6.19 -5.65
C VAL A 188 11.82 5.57 -4.28
N LEU A 189 12.62 6.26 -3.47
CA LEU A 189 12.94 5.87 -2.09
C LEU A 189 12.45 6.95 -1.13
N ILE A 190 11.58 6.56 -0.21
CA ILE A 190 11.03 7.43 0.84
C ILE A 190 11.42 6.87 2.20
N THR A 191 12.01 7.70 3.04
CA THR A 191 12.29 7.38 4.45
C THR A 191 11.74 8.52 5.30
N SER A 192 10.77 8.22 6.16
CA SER A 192 10.17 9.26 7.01
C SER A 192 9.49 8.64 8.25
N ASP A 193 9.07 9.49 9.18
CA ASP A 193 8.21 9.05 10.27
C ASP A 193 6.76 8.90 9.79
N SER A 194 6.28 9.85 8.98
CA SER A 194 4.92 9.80 8.44
C SER A 194 4.84 10.32 7.01
N LEU A 195 3.87 9.78 6.25
CA LEU A 195 3.52 10.25 4.90
C LEU A 195 1.99 10.32 4.76
N ALA A 196 1.49 11.54 4.56
CA ALA A 196 0.11 11.78 4.15
C ALA A 196 0.08 12.14 2.64
N ASN A 197 -0.50 11.26 1.83
CA ASN A 197 -0.57 11.42 0.37
C ASN A 197 -2.00 11.60 -0.11
N SER A 198 -2.26 12.71 -0.79
CA SER A 198 -3.50 12.97 -1.54
C SER A 198 -3.25 13.16 -3.04
N GLY A 199 -1.97 13.14 -3.47
CA GLY A 199 -1.53 13.31 -4.84
C GLY A 199 -1.12 12.01 -5.53
N ALA A 200 -0.18 12.11 -6.47
CA ALA A 200 0.33 10.98 -7.24
C ALA A 200 1.82 10.75 -6.99
N ILE A 201 2.20 9.51 -6.70
CA ILE A 201 3.59 9.05 -6.57
C ILE A 201 3.79 7.92 -7.57
N GLN A 202 4.70 8.10 -8.52
CA GLN A 202 4.94 7.16 -9.61
C GLN A 202 6.41 6.75 -9.70
N ALA A 203 6.65 5.45 -9.78
CA ALA A 203 7.97 4.88 -10.05
C ALA A 203 7.94 4.04 -11.33
N ALA A 204 8.93 4.25 -12.21
CA ALA A 204 9.03 3.45 -13.43
C ALA A 204 9.52 2.02 -13.15
N ASP A 205 10.46 1.85 -12.20
CA ASP A 205 11.04 0.55 -11.89
C ASP A 205 10.63 0.07 -10.49
N SER A 206 10.88 0.89 -9.45
CA SER A 206 10.61 0.46 -8.08
C SER A 206 10.27 1.62 -7.15
N LEU A 207 9.38 1.35 -6.20
CA LEU A 207 9.03 2.26 -5.11
C LEU A 207 9.26 1.58 -3.77
N THR A 208 10.04 2.21 -2.91
CA THR A 208 10.24 1.75 -1.54
C THR A 208 9.91 2.89 -0.58
N ALA A 209 8.98 2.65 0.34
CA ALA A 209 8.68 3.57 1.44
C ALA A 209 8.90 2.87 2.78
N ARG A 210 9.74 3.46 3.62
CA ARG A 210 10.03 3.00 4.97
C ARG A 210 9.66 4.10 5.96
N LEU A 211 8.60 3.85 6.71
CA LEU A 211 8.09 4.78 7.70
C LEU A 211 8.12 4.14 9.09
N THR A 212 8.44 4.95 10.09
CA THR A 212 8.41 4.52 11.50
C THR A 212 7.03 4.65 12.12
N GLY A 213 6.17 5.53 11.57
CA GLY A 213 4.81 5.78 12.02
C GLY A 213 3.77 5.34 10.98
N GLU A 214 3.11 6.29 10.34
CA GLU A 214 1.97 6.00 9.48
C GLU A 214 2.14 6.42 8.02
N LEU A 215 1.52 5.66 7.11
CA LEU A 215 1.29 6.03 5.72
C LEU A 215 -0.22 6.11 5.50
N VAL A 216 -0.68 7.30 5.12
CA VAL A 216 -2.09 7.55 4.80
C VAL A 216 -2.21 7.98 3.34
N SER A 217 -3.03 7.26 2.57
CA SER A 217 -3.42 7.62 1.21
C SER A 217 -4.91 7.92 1.18
N THR A 218 -5.27 9.17 0.84
CA THR A 218 -6.67 9.60 0.79
C THR A 218 -7.36 9.18 -0.50
N ALA A 219 -8.67 9.33 -0.57
CA ALA A 219 -9.44 9.08 -1.78
C ALA A 219 -8.91 9.91 -2.96
N GLY A 220 -8.78 9.29 -4.13
CA GLY A 220 -8.24 9.92 -5.35
C GLY A 220 -6.71 9.89 -5.46
N SER A 221 -5.98 9.65 -4.37
CA SER A 221 -4.52 9.50 -4.42
C SER A 221 -4.09 8.25 -5.19
N LYS A 222 -2.88 8.29 -5.77
CA LYS A 222 -2.30 7.19 -6.51
C LYS A 222 -0.86 6.97 -6.11
N VAL A 223 -0.52 5.71 -5.79
CA VAL A 223 0.86 5.28 -5.60
C VAL A 223 1.10 4.10 -6.53
N THR A 224 1.97 4.27 -7.51
CA THR A 224 2.15 3.29 -8.58
C THR A 224 3.61 2.96 -8.84
N SER A 225 3.88 1.71 -9.19
CA SER A 225 5.17 1.24 -9.68
C SER A 225 4.97 0.22 -10.80
N ASN A 226 5.72 0.36 -11.89
CA ASN A 226 5.65 -0.63 -12.98
C ASN A 226 6.36 -1.95 -12.61
N GLY A 227 7.23 -1.94 -11.60
CA GLY A 227 7.91 -3.12 -11.08
C GLY A 227 7.54 -3.40 -9.62
N GLU A 228 8.55 -3.38 -8.76
CA GLU A 228 8.39 -3.67 -7.32
C GLU A 228 7.83 -2.46 -6.56
N MET A 229 6.95 -2.71 -5.60
CA MET A 229 6.56 -1.74 -4.58
C MET A 229 6.64 -2.37 -3.19
N ALA A 230 7.37 -1.73 -2.30
CA ALA A 230 7.49 -2.15 -0.91
C ALA A 230 7.12 -0.98 0.02
N LEU A 231 6.01 -1.10 0.73
CA LEU A 231 5.57 -0.11 1.71
C LEU A 231 5.67 -0.72 3.11
N SER A 232 6.38 -0.05 3.99
CA SER A 232 6.55 -0.46 5.38
C SER A 232 6.26 0.70 6.31
N ALA A 233 5.35 0.51 7.27
CA ALA A 233 4.96 1.51 8.26
C ALA A 233 4.42 0.82 9.52
N LEU A 234 4.27 1.56 10.62
CA LEU A 234 3.54 1.04 11.78
C LEU A 234 2.06 0.83 11.40
N ASN A 235 1.45 1.84 10.78
CA ASN A 235 0.07 1.78 10.31
C ASN A 235 -0.02 2.16 8.83
N LEU A 236 -0.73 1.37 8.05
CA LEU A 236 -1.05 1.63 6.66
C LEU A 236 -2.55 1.91 6.52
N SER A 237 -2.90 3.04 5.93
CA SER A 237 -4.28 3.42 5.65
C SER A 237 -4.42 3.83 4.18
N ASN A 238 -5.25 3.10 3.43
CA ASN A 238 -5.48 3.35 2.02
C ASN A 238 -6.96 3.58 1.71
N SER A 239 -7.26 4.75 1.17
CA SER A 239 -8.54 5.07 0.53
C SER A 239 -8.37 5.39 -0.96
N GLY A 240 -7.13 5.44 -1.46
CA GLY A 240 -6.77 5.68 -2.85
C GLY A 240 -6.43 4.39 -3.61
N GLN A 241 -5.42 4.48 -4.47
CA GLN A 241 -4.95 3.36 -5.28
C GLN A 241 -3.47 3.09 -5.04
N TRP A 242 -3.12 1.85 -4.69
CA TRP A 242 -1.74 1.34 -4.65
C TRP A 242 -1.62 0.21 -5.67
N ILE A 243 -0.83 0.40 -6.71
CA ILE A 243 -0.73 -0.55 -7.82
C ILE A 243 0.74 -0.79 -8.18
N ALA A 244 1.14 -2.04 -8.21
CA ALA A 244 2.46 -2.45 -8.67
C ALA A 244 2.41 -3.81 -9.37
N LYS A 245 3.49 -4.15 -10.07
CA LYS A 245 3.65 -5.51 -10.60
C LYS A 245 3.72 -6.51 -9.45
N ASN A 246 4.65 -6.28 -8.51
CA ASN A 246 4.73 -7.02 -7.25
C ASN A 246 4.63 -6.04 -6.09
N LEU A 247 3.62 -6.20 -5.25
CA LEU A 247 3.33 -5.33 -4.13
C LEU A 247 3.52 -6.05 -2.80
N THR A 248 4.39 -5.52 -1.96
CA THR A 248 4.61 -6.01 -0.60
C THR A 248 4.28 -4.93 0.42
N LEU A 249 3.38 -5.22 1.33
CA LEU A 249 3.02 -4.36 2.45
C LEU A 249 3.45 -5.00 3.78
N LYS A 250 4.10 -4.22 4.64
CA LYS A 250 4.50 -4.63 6.00
C LYS A 250 4.01 -3.60 7.00
N ALA A 251 3.21 -4.04 7.98
CA ALA A 251 2.67 -3.15 9.00
C ALA A 251 2.26 -3.87 10.29
N ASN A 252 1.99 -3.13 11.35
CA ASN A 252 1.25 -3.66 12.48
C ASN A 252 -0.25 -3.66 12.17
N SER A 253 -0.76 -2.60 11.53
CA SER A 253 -2.15 -2.56 11.08
C SER A 253 -2.27 -2.08 9.64
N LEU A 254 -3.23 -2.66 8.91
CA LEU A 254 -3.62 -2.24 7.56
C LEU A 254 -5.13 -2.02 7.51
N THR A 255 -5.53 -0.82 7.13
CA THR A 255 -6.93 -0.48 6.85
C THR A 255 -7.07 -0.04 5.40
N SER A 256 -7.96 -0.65 4.64
CA SER A 256 -8.19 -0.30 3.24
C SER A 256 -9.67 -0.11 2.93
N ALA A 257 -10.00 1.04 2.36
CA ALA A 257 -11.27 1.36 1.71
C ALA A 257 -11.08 1.63 0.21
N GLY A 258 -9.83 1.63 -0.27
CA GLY A 258 -9.42 1.83 -1.65
C GLY A 258 -8.89 0.55 -2.31
N ASP A 259 -8.22 0.72 -3.45
CA ASP A 259 -7.69 -0.37 -4.25
C ASP A 259 -6.21 -0.63 -3.90
N ILE A 260 -5.87 -1.88 -3.61
CA ILE A 260 -4.50 -2.36 -3.44
C ILE A 260 -4.32 -3.53 -4.41
N THR A 261 -3.47 -3.36 -5.42
CA THR A 261 -3.29 -4.35 -6.48
C THR A 261 -1.82 -4.68 -6.71
N GLY A 262 -1.47 -5.94 -6.53
CA GLY A 262 -0.22 -6.52 -7.00
C GLY A 262 -0.53 -7.38 -8.24
N VAL A 263 -0.15 -6.92 -9.44
CA VAL A 263 -0.57 -7.58 -10.70
C VAL A 263 -0.13 -9.05 -10.72
N ASP A 264 1.16 -9.31 -10.48
CA ASP A 264 1.69 -10.67 -10.44
C ASP A 264 1.61 -11.25 -9.02
N ALA A 265 1.90 -10.40 -8.00
CA ALA A 265 1.85 -10.83 -6.61
C ALA A 265 1.44 -9.69 -5.66
N LEU A 266 0.58 -10.02 -4.70
CA LEU A 266 0.25 -9.19 -3.56
C LEU A 266 0.61 -9.92 -2.27
N THR A 267 1.56 -9.36 -1.52
CA THR A 267 2.00 -9.91 -0.23
C THR A 267 1.69 -8.93 0.90
N LEU A 268 0.86 -9.37 1.82
CA LEU A 268 0.41 -8.59 2.98
C LEU A 268 0.96 -9.25 4.26
N MET A 269 1.91 -8.61 4.91
CA MET A 269 2.49 -9.01 6.19
C MET A 269 2.05 -8.03 7.27
N VAL A 270 0.98 -8.34 7.95
CA VAL A 270 0.39 -7.51 8.99
C VAL A 270 0.53 -8.22 10.33
N ASN A 271 1.13 -7.57 11.32
CA ASN A 271 1.39 -8.23 12.59
C ASN A 271 0.12 -8.38 13.45
N GLN A 272 -0.79 -7.42 13.40
CA GLN A 272 -1.99 -7.38 14.23
C GLN A 272 -3.27 -7.46 13.39
N THR A 273 -3.76 -6.34 12.88
CA THR A 273 -5.09 -6.27 12.27
C THR A 273 -5.06 -5.84 10.81
N LEU A 274 -5.78 -6.58 9.97
CA LEU A 274 -6.13 -6.18 8.62
C LEU A 274 -7.64 -5.96 8.53
N ASN A 275 -8.04 -4.74 8.16
CA ASN A 275 -9.44 -4.37 7.92
C ASN A 275 -9.61 -3.94 6.46
N ASN A 276 -10.28 -4.76 5.66
CA ASN A 276 -10.71 -4.43 4.31
C ASN A 276 -12.18 -4.05 4.32
N HIS A 277 -12.46 -2.75 4.21
CA HIS A 277 -13.83 -2.23 4.23
C HIS A 277 -14.62 -2.62 2.97
N ALA A 278 -15.93 -2.39 2.99
CA ALA A 278 -16.84 -2.80 1.92
C ALA A 278 -16.48 -2.26 0.52
N SER A 279 -15.88 -1.08 0.44
CA SER A 279 -15.38 -0.52 -0.83
C SER A 279 -13.96 -0.98 -1.18
N GLY A 280 -13.24 -1.57 -0.22
CA GLY A 280 -11.83 -1.94 -0.37
C GLY A 280 -11.63 -3.16 -1.25
N LYS A 281 -10.59 -3.11 -2.08
CA LYS A 281 -10.19 -4.20 -2.96
C LYS A 281 -8.74 -4.55 -2.76
N LEU A 282 -8.46 -5.80 -2.41
CA LEU A 282 -7.13 -6.37 -2.29
C LEU A 282 -6.98 -7.42 -3.38
N LEU A 283 -6.28 -7.11 -4.46
CA LEU A 283 -6.33 -7.87 -5.70
C LEU A 283 -4.95 -8.33 -6.18
N SER A 284 -4.91 -9.55 -6.73
CA SER A 284 -3.80 -10.04 -7.54
C SER A 284 -4.33 -10.89 -8.69
N ALA A 285 -3.76 -10.72 -9.89
CA ALA A 285 -4.02 -11.64 -10.97
C ALA A 285 -3.22 -12.96 -10.80
N GLY A 286 -2.13 -12.92 -10.02
CA GLY A 286 -1.32 -14.08 -9.65
C GLY A 286 -1.52 -14.51 -8.20
N VAL A 287 -0.47 -14.44 -7.41
CA VAL A 287 -0.48 -14.93 -6.02
C VAL A 287 -0.91 -13.83 -5.06
N LEU A 288 -1.84 -14.15 -4.16
CA LEU A 288 -2.17 -13.34 -3.00
C LEU A 288 -1.79 -14.09 -1.72
N THR A 289 -0.86 -13.53 -0.96
CA THR A 289 -0.45 -14.07 0.34
C THR A 289 -0.76 -13.04 1.42
N LEU A 290 -1.52 -13.45 2.43
CA LEU A 290 -1.88 -12.61 3.56
C LEU A 290 -1.52 -13.33 4.87
N LYS A 291 -0.83 -12.61 5.75
CA LYS A 291 -0.57 -13.03 7.12
C LYS A 291 -0.97 -11.90 8.07
N ALA A 292 -1.82 -12.23 9.09
CA ALA A 292 -2.21 -11.29 10.15
C ALA A 292 -2.69 -12.04 11.41
N ASP A 293 -2.73 -11.38 12.57
CA ASP A 293 -3.40 -11.97 13.74
C ASP A 293 -4.91 -11.97 13.56
N SER A 294 -5.47 -10.86 13.07
CA SER A 294 -6.90 -10.73 12.81
C SER A 294 -7.16 -10.15 11.42
N VAL A 295 -8.05 -10.80 10.68
CA VAL A 295 -8.48 -10.35 9.35
C VAL A 295 -9.99 -10.12 9.37
N THR A 296 -10.39 -8.91 9.00
CA THR A 296 -11.80 -8.58 8.68
C THR A 296 -11.88 -8.18 7.22
N ASN A 297 -12.67 -8.91 6.44
CA ASN A 297 -12.92 -8.61 5.04
C ASN A 297 -14.41 -8.37 4.81
N ASP A 298 -14.79 -7.12 4.62
CA ASP A 298 -16.15 -6.73 4.20
C ASP A 298 -16.18 -6.31 2.72
N GLY A 299 -15.00 -6.18 2.07
CA GLY A 299 -14.82 -5.85 0.67
C GLY A 299 -14.47 -7.05 -0.21
N GLN A 300 -13.58 -6.84 -1.17
CA GLN A 300 -13.11 -7.87 -2.09
C GLN A 300 -11.65 -8.23 -1.79
N LEU A 301 -11.37 -9.53 -1.67
CA LEU A 301 -10.05 -10.09 -1.54
C LEU A 301 -9.92 -11.21 -2.56
N GLN A 302 -9.02 -11.05 -3.54
CA GLN A 302 -8.93 -11.96 -4.68
C GLN A 302 -7.50 -12.15 -5.17
N GLY A 303 -7.12 -13.39 -5.39
CA GLY A 303 -5.91 -13.79 -6.11
C GLY A 303 -6.18 -15.03 -6.94
N ASN A 304 -5.31 -15.34 -7.91
CA ASN A 304 -5.39 -16.62 -8.61
C ASN A 304 -5.11 -17.75 -7.61
N ALA A 305 -3.96 -17.72 -6.95
CA ALA A 305 -3.68 -18.56 -5.78
C ALA A 305 -3.75 -17.69 -4.52
N THR A 306 -4.78 -17.89 -3.69
CA THR A 306 -4.98 -17.11 -2.47
C THR A 306 -4.66 -17.95 -1.23
N THR A 307 -3.73 -17.48 -0.42
CA THR A 307 -3.36 -18.08 0.86
C THR A 307 -3.50 -17.06 1.99
N ILE A 308 -4.28 -17.41 3.00
CA ILE A 308 -4.45 -16.59 4.21
C ILE A 308 -4.00 -17.40 5.43
N THR A 309 -3.08 -16.83 6.19
CA THR A 309 -2.68 -17.33 7.51
C THR A 309 -3.08 -16.31 8.56
N ALA A 310 -3.95 -16.68 9.48
CA ALA A 310 -4.46 -15.75 10.47
C ALA A 310 -4.71 -16.40 11.85
N GLY A 311 -4.78 -15.58 12.90
CA GLY A 311 -5.34 -15.99 14.19
C GLY A 311 -6.86 -16.08 14.11
N GLN A 312 -7.51 -15.05 13.55
CA GLN A 312 -8.97 -14.97 13.35
C GLN A 312 -9.28 -14.45 11.95
N LEU A 313 -10.33 -14.98 11.32
CA LEU A 313 -10.85 -14.48 10.04
C LEU A 313 -12.35 -14.23 10.13
N THR A 314 -12.75 -13.00 9.89
CA THR A 314 -14.16 -12.61 9.71
C THR A 314 -14.37 -12.16 8.28
N ASN A 315 -15.30 -12.79 7.56
CA ASN A 315 -15.63 -12.46 6.19
C ASN A 315 -17.10 -12.07 6.05
N GLY A 316 -17.37 -10.82 5.70
CA GLY A 316 -18.69 -10.30 5.33
C GLY A 316 -18.78 -9.98 3.83
N GLY A 317 -17.62 -9.94 3.14
CA GLY A 317 -17.49 -9.63 1.73
C GLY A 317 -17.15 -10.85 0.86
N HIS A 318 -16.38 -10.61 -0.20
CA HIS A 318 -15.95 -11.65 -1.15
C HIS A 318 -14.49 -12.02 -0.96
N LEU A 319 -14.22 -13.28 -0.72
CA LEU A 319 -12.89 -13.86 -0.68
C LEU A 319 -12.84 -14.98 -1.70
N GLN A 320 -11.99 -14.82 -2.76
CA GLN A 320 -12.03 -15.75 -3.87
C GLN A 320 -10.67 -16.01 -4.53
N GLY A 321 -10.58 -17.16 -5.23
CA GLY A 321 -9.40 -17.57 -6.01
C GLY A 321 -9.69 -18.75 -6.94
N GLU A 322 -8.73 -19.08 -7.83
CA GLU A 322 -8.73 -20.40 -8.49
C GLU A 322 -8.46 -21.48 -7.43
N THR A 323 -7.50 -21.22 -6.53
CA THR A 323 -7.30 -22.01 -5.33
C THR A 323 -7.39 -21.10 -4.11
N LEU A 324 -8.04 -21.57 -3.04
CA LEU A 324 -8.17 -20.83 -1.79
C LEU A 324 -7.74 -21.70 -0.61
N THR A 325 -6.73 -21.26 0.13
CA THR A 325 -6.23 -21.92 1.33
C THR A 325 -6.33 -20.97 2.52
N LEU A 326 -7.07 -21.39 3.53
CA LEU A 326 -7.23 -20.67 4.79
C LEU A 326 -6.63 -21.50 5.93
N ALA A 327 -5.55 -21.01 6.53
CA ALA A 327 -4.93 -21.57 7.72
C ALA A 327 -5.17 -20.59 8.88
N VAL A 328 -6.23 -20.82 9.66
CA VAL A 328 -6.66 -19.92 10.72
C VAL A 328 -6.59 -20.64 12.05
N SER A 329 -5.67 -20.22 12.93
CA SER A 329 -5.42 -20.94 14.19
C SER A 329 -6.55 -20.86 15.22
N GLY A 330 -7.39 -19.84 15.14
CA GLY A 330 -8.57 -19.64 15.98
C GLY A 330 -9.87 -19.94 15.27
N GLY A 331 -10.60 -18.92 14.83
CA GLY A 331 -11.92 -19.08 14.20
C GLY A 331 -12.07 -18.44 12.85
N VAL A 332 -12.82 -19.12 11.96
CA VAL A 332 -13.35 -18.57 10.71
C VAL A 332 -14.83 -18.27 10.90
N ASN A 333 -15.20 -17.00 10.72
CA ASN A 333 -16.59 -16.54 10.76
C ASN A 333 -16.98 -15.98 9.38
N ASN A 334 -17.68 -16.77 8.59
CA ASN A 334 -18.27 -16.33 7.32
C ASN A 334 -19.70 -15.83 7.58
N ARG A 335 -19.84 -14.50 7.68
CA ARG A 335 -21.11 -13.84 8.03
C ARG A 335 -22.17 -14.02 6.93
N SER A 336 -23.41 -13.66 7.25
CA SER A 336 -24.46 -13.52 6.25
C SER A 336 -24.04 -12.57 5.12
N GLY A 337 -24.21 -13.01 3.87
CA GLY A 337 -23.70 -12.30 2.68
C GLY A 337 -22.24 -12.58 2.34
N GLY A 338 -21.44 -13.07 3.28
CA GLY A 338 -20.04 -13.42 3.05
C GLY A 338 -19.88 -14.61 2.11
N VAL A 339 -18.92 -14.53 1.20
CA VAL A 339 -18.61 -15.55 0.19
C VAL A 339 -17.15 -15.97 0.30
N LEU A 340 -16.92 -17.27 0.53
CA LEU A 340 -15.62 -17.93 0.38
C LEU A 340 -15.72 -18.81 -0.87
N LEU A 341 -15.02 -18.45 -1.94
CA LEU A 341 -15.15 -19.11 -3.23
C LEU A 341 -13.79 -19.56 -3.78
N SER A 342 -13.66 -20.81 -4.10
CA SER A 342 -12.60 -21.32 -4.97
C SER A 342 -13.20 -21.92 -6.24
N ARG A 343 -12.60 -21.63 -7.40
CA ARG A 343 -13.01 -22.29 -8.64
C ARG A 343 -12.54 -23.74 -8.71
N ASN A 344 -11.37 -24.03 -8.13
CA ASN A 344 -10.82 -25.37 -8.05
C ASN A 344 -10.88 -25.90 -6.61
N ALA A 345 -9.77 -25.88 -5.89
CA ALA A 345 -9.67 -26.46 -4.56
C ALA A 345 -9.86 -25.40 -3.46
N LEU A 346 -10.74 -25.69 -2.51
CA LEU A 346 -10.91 -24.93 -1.28
C LEU A 346 -10.41 -25.73 -0.09
N ASN A 347 -9.43 -25.20 0.63
CA ASN A 347 -8.90 -25.79 1.85
C ASN A 347 -9.07 -24.83 3.03
N VAL A 348 -9.77 -25.27 4.07
CA VAL A 348 -9.94 -24.52 5.31
C VAL A 348 -9.47 -25.37 6.48
N SER A 349 -8.52 -24.87 7.23
CA SER A 349 -8.07 -25.46 8.50
C SER A 349 -8.22 -24.41 9.61
N THR A 350 -8.99 -24.73 10.65
CA THR A 350 -9.30 -23.80 11.73
C THR A 350 -9.68 -24.54 13.01
N THR A 351 -9.73 -23.84 14.15
CA THR A 351 -10.29 -24.41 15.38
C THR A 351 -11.82 -24.41 15.30
N THR A 352 -12.43 -23.29 14.93
CA THR A 352 -13.88 -23.18 14.78
C THR A 352 -14.27 -22.59 13.43
N LEU A 353 -15.32 -23.11 12.81
CA LEU A 353 -15.90 -22.59 11.58
C LEU A 353 -17.38 -22.28 11.78
N SER A 354 -17.74 -21.02 11.64
CA SER A 354 -19.14 -20.56 11.61
C SER A 354 -19.47 -20.04 10.23
N ASN A 355 -20.47 -20.62 9.57
CA ASN A 355 -20.91 -20.22 8.24
C ASN A 355 -22.38 -19.80 8.23
N GLN A 356 -22.63 -18.53 7.97
CA GLN A 356 -23.97 -17.98 7.70
C GLN A 356 -24.11 -17.54 6.25
N GLY A 357 -23.01 -17.49 5.51
CA GLY A 357 -22.93 -17.12 4.10
C GLY A 357 -22.80 -18.32 3.17
N THR A 358 -21.95 -18.20 2.16
CA THR A 358 -21.65 -19.26 1.21
C THR A 358 -20.17 -19.63 1.25
N ILE A 359 -19.89 -20.93 1.37
CA ILE A 359 -18.58 -21.53 1.20
C ILE A 359 -18.67 -22.46 0.00
N GLN A 360 -17.84 -22.26 -1.03
CA GLN A 360 -17.92 -23.04 -2.27
C GLN A 360 -16.55 -23.40 -2.82
N GLY A 361 -16.32 -24.69 -3.07
CA GLY A 361 -15.22 -25.22 -3.84
C GLY A 361 -15.70 -25.80 -5.17
N GLY A 362 -15.32 -25.19 -6.30
CA GLY A 362 -15.77 -25.63 -7.63
C GLY A 362 -15.27 -27.03 -8.01
N GLY A 363 -14.00 -27.33 -7.79
CA GLY A 363 -13.40 -28.64 -8.03
C GLY A 363 -13.47 -29.58 -6.82
N GLY A 364 -13.51 -29.04 -5.62
CA GLY A 364 -13.58 -29.80 -4.37
C GLY A 364 -13.35 -28.89 -3.15
N ALA A 365 -13.75 -29.37 -1.97
CA ALA A 365 -13.52 -28.66 -0.73
C ALA A 365 -13.11 -29.59 0.42
N SER A 366 -12.18 -29.12 1.25
CA SER A 366 -11.77 -29.75 2.51
C SER A 366 -11.92 -28.72 3.63
N LEU A 367 -12.84 -28.96 4.55
CA LEU A 367 -13.09 -28.10 5.71
C LEU A 367 -12.76 -28.87 6.97
N ASN A 368 -11.70 -28.49 7.64
CA ASN A 368 -11.24 -29.08 8.89
C ASN A 368 -11.39 -28.08 10.02
N ALA A 369 -12.36 -28.30 10.90
CA ALA A 369 -12.52 -27.55 12.14
C ALA A 369 -12.17 -28.46 13.33
N THR A 370 -11.02 -28.22 13.98
CA THR A 370 -10.54 -29.13 15.04
C THR A 370 -11.48 -29.22 16.23
N ASP A 371 -12.35 -28.23 16.46
CA ASP A 371 -13.36 -28.23 17.51
C ASP A 371 -14.79 -28.26 16.89
N ARG A 372 -15.27 -27.12 16.39
CA ARG A 372 -16.68 -26.96 16.01
C ARG A 372 -16.85 -26.40 14.60
N LEU A 373 -17.78 -27.04 13.83
CA LEU A 373 -18.32 -26.51 12.59
C LEU A 373 -19.82 -26.24 12.77
N GLN A 374 -20.24 -24.98 12.59
CA GLN A 374 -21.63 -24.58 12.55
C GLN A 374 -21.97 -24.07 11.16
N ASN A 375 -23.02 -24.63 10.55
CA ASN A 375 -23.51 -24.20 9.24
C ASN A 375 -24.98 -23.77 9.31
N ASP A 376 -25.20 -22.48 9.18
CA ASP A 376 -26.52 -21.84 9.06
C ASP A 376 -26.75 -21.37 7.61
N GLY A 377 -25.71 -21.45 6.74
CA GLY A 377 -25.67 -21.01 5.36
C GLY A 377 -25.50 -22.16 4.37
N LYS A 378 -24.65 -21.98 3.38
CA LYS A 378 -24.39 -22.95 2.31
C LYS A 378 -22.93 -23.38 2.29
N ILE A 379 -22.71 -24.70 2.26
CA ILE A 379 -21.41 -25.32 1.98
C ILE A 379 -21.59 -26.16 0.72
N LEU A 380 -20.92 -25.78 -0.36
CA LEU A 380 -21.11 -26.34 -1.69
C LEU A 380 -19.78 -26.85 -2.25
N SER A 381 -19.81 -28.00 -2.90
CA SER A 381 -18.68 -28.55 -3.66
C SER A 381 -19.11 -29.06 -5.01
N GLY A 382 -18.42 -28.65 -6.07
CA GLY A 382 -18.62 -29.19 -7.41
C GLY A 382 -17.96 -30.56 -7.63
N GLY A 383 -17.17 -31.02 -6.65
CA GLY A 383 -16.53 -32.34 -6.62
C GLY A 383 -16.68 -32.98 -5.24
N ASN A 384 -15.57 -33.49 -4.72
CA ASN A 384 -15.52 -34.09 -3.40
C ASN A 384 -15.60 -33.02 -2.31
N LEU A 385 -16.34 -33.30 -1.23
CA LEU A 385 -16.37 -32.51 -0.02
C LEU A 385 -15.97 -33.38 1.17
N THR A 386 -14.97 -32.93 1.91
CA THR A 386 -14.60 -33.53 3.20
C THR A 386 -14.87 -32.51 4.30
N LEU A 387 -15.67 -32.89 5.29
CA LEU A 387 -15.90 -32.13 6.52
C LEU A 387 -15.38 -32.95 7.70
N THR A 388 -14.46 -32.36 8.47
CA THR A 388 -13.92 -32.97 9.67
C THR A 388 -14.12 -32.02 10.85
N ALA A 389 -14.68 -32.53 11.97
CA ALA A 389 -14.87 -31.75 13.19
C ALA A 389 -15.08 -32.64 14.43
N GLN A 390 -14.83 -32.09 15.63
CA GLN A 390 -15.31 -32.73 16.87
C GLN A 390 -16.84 -32.59 16.98
N ALA A 391 -17.38 -31.42 16.63
CA ALA A 391 -18.82 -31.17 16.63
C ALA A 391 -19.26 -30.47 15.34
N LEU A 392 -20.33 -30.98 14.73
CA LEU A 392 -21.05 -30.34 13.60
C LEU A 392 -22.46 -29.99 14.02
N ALA A 393 -22.88 -28.77 13.75
CA ALA A 393 -24.28 -28.35 13.77
C ALA A 393 -24.65 -27.80 12.39
N ASN A 394 -25.34 -28.58 11.57
CA ASN A 394 -26.00 -28.13 10.35
C ASN A 394 -27.45 -27.78 10.71
N THR A 395 -27.78 -26.52 10.83
CA THR A 395 -29.07 -26.05 11.33
C THR A 395 -30.18 -26.21 10.31
N GLY A 396 -31.43 -25.90 10.65
CA GLY A 396 -32.57 -26.07 9.74
C GLY A 396 -32.45 -25.27 8.41
N SER A 397 -31.73 -24.15 8.42
CA SER A 397 -31.42 -23.39 7.19
C SER A 397 -30.18 -23.90 6.47
N GLY A 398 -29.33 -24.70 7.12
CA GLY A 398 -28.03 -25.13 6.63
C GLY A 398 -28.14 -26.09 5.45
N LEU A 399 -27.40 -25.81 4.38
CA LEU A 399 -27.25 -26.69 3.22
C LEU A 399 -25.78 -27.11 3.08
N VAL A 400 -25.56 -28.41 3.03
CA VAL A 400 -24.31 -29.03 2.62
C VAL A 400 -24.59 -29.81 1.34
N GLN A 401 -23.87 -29.51 0.24
CA GLN A 401 -24.08 -30.16 -1.04
C GLN A 401 -22.78 -30.46 -1.75
N ALA A 402 -22.64 -31.68 -2.29
CA ALA A 402 -21.45 -32.13 -3.00
C ALA A 402 -21.79 -33.17 -4.11
N VAL A 403 -20.75 -33.53 -4.89
CA VAL A 403 -20.85 -34.73 -5.75
C VAL A 403 -20.60 -35.94 -4.86
N THR A 404 -19.49 -36.04 -4.16
CA THR A 404 -19.24 -37.03 -3.11
C THR A 404 -18.99 -36.37 -1.78
N LEU A 405 -19.44 -36.97 -0.69
CA LEU A 405 -19.33 -36.39 0.63
C LEU A 405 -18.71 -37.38 1.64
N LEU A 406 -17.67 -36.92 2.34
CA LEU A 406 -17.17 -37.54 3.56
C LEU A 406 -17.48 -36.60 4.74
N LEU A 407 -18.28 -37.05 5.68
CA LEU A 407 -18.56 -36.42 6.95
C LEU A 407 -17.85 -37.20 8.07
N ASP A 408 -16.68 -36.80 8.50
CA ASP A 408 -15.93 -37.42 9.58
C ASP A 408 -16.02 -36.53 10.82
N VAL A 409 -17.10 -36.74 11.58
CA VAL A 409 -17.47 -35.84 12.69
C VAL A 409 -17.82 -36.66 13.92
N VAL A 410 -17.15 -36.39 15.03
CA VAL A 410 -17.38 -37.13 16.27
C VAL A 410 -18.83 -37.01 16.73
N ASN A 411 -19.35 -35.79 16.86
CA ASN A 411 -20.74 -35.53 17.26
C ASN A 411 -21.43 -34.63 16.22
N ALA A 412 -22.40 -35.18 15.50
CA ALA A 412 -23.12 -34.49 14.44
C ALA A 412 -24.60 -34.27 14.77
N VAL A 413 -25.06 -33.07 14.55
CA VAL A 413 -26.48 -32.70 14.55
C VAL A 413 -26.84 -32.13 13.19
N ASN A 414 -27.76 -32.80 12.48
CA ASN A 414 -28.30 -32.32 11.22
C ASN A 414 -29.77 -31.98 11.35
N GLY A 415 -30.12 -30.71 11.38
CA GLY A 415 -31.46 -30.18 11.27
C GLY A 415 -31.78 -29.65 9.87
N GLY A 416 -30.74 -29.49 9.02
CA GLY A 416 -30.84 -28.97 7.66
C GLY A 416 -30.77 -30.03 6.59
N ARG A 417 -30.09 -29.73 5.48
CA ARG A 417 -29.97 -30.61 4.32
C ARG A 417 -28.51 -30.97 4.06
N VAL A 418 -28.22 -32.24 3.95
CA VAL A 418 -26.92 -32.79 3.55
C VAL A 418 -27.19 -33.68 2.33
N LEU A 419 -26.69 -33.24 1.17
CA LEU A 419 -27.07 -33.81 -0.14
C LEU A 419 -25.83 -34.15 -0.95
N ALA A 420 -25.74 -35.35 -1.48
CA ALA A 420 -24.76 -35.70 -2.49
C ALA A 420 -25.42 -36.40 -3.67
N THR A 421 -24.87 -36.22 -4.87
CA THR A 421 -25.33 -36.93 -6.07
C THR A 421 -24.67 -38.29 -6.24
N GLY A 422 -23.52 -38.51 -5.60
CA GLY A 422 -22.77 -39.76 -5.55
C GLY A 422 -22.76 -40.36 -4.13
N SER A 423 -21.63 -40.97 -3.75
CA SER A 423 -21.48 -41.58 -2.45
C SER A 423 -21.46 -40.59 -1.30
N THR A 424 -22.06 -40.97 -0.20
CA THR A 424 -22.06 -40.21 1.06
C THR A 424 -21.66 -41.12 2.20
N ASP A 425 -20.50 -40.88 2.79
CA ASP A 425 -19.99 -41.59 3.97
C ASP A 425 -20.05 -40.65 5.18
N VAL A 426 -20.88 -41.02 6.15
CA VAL A 426 -21.11 -40.23 7.37
C VAL A 426 -20.74 -41.08 8.56
N LYS A 427 -19.70 -40.68 9.31
CA LYS A 427 -19.13 -41.51 10.38
C LYS A 427 -18.72 -40.70 11.63
N GLY A 428 -18.75 -41.35 12.79
CA GLY A 428 -18.38 -40.75 14.07
C GLY A 428 -18.92 -41.49 15.29
N THR A 429 -19.13 -40.77 16.40
CA THR A 429 -19.62 -41.34 17.66
C THR A 429 -21.13 -41.16 17.82
N SER A 430 -21.65 -39.93 17.66
CA SER A 430 -23.09 -39.70 17.76
C SER A 430 -23.62 -38.86 16.60
N LEU A 431 -24.76 -39.25 16.05
CA LEU A 431 -25.50 -38.52 15.03
C LEU A 431 -26.96 -38.36 15.44
N ASN A 432 -27.44 -37.13 15.44
CA ASN A 432 -28.86 -36.79 15.54
C ASN A 432 -29.31 -36.14 14.23
N ASN A 433 -30.15 -36.83 13.46
CA ASN A 433 -30.72 -36.32 12.21
C ASN A 433 -32.21 -36.02 12.37
N SER A 434 -32.56 -34.73 12.31
CA SER A 434 -33.93 -34.25 12.19
C SER A 434 -34.21 -33.62 10.82
N GLY A 435 -33.19 -33.47 9.98
CA GLY A 435 -33.24 -32.94 8.62
C GLY A 435 -33.19 -34.03 7.55
N THR A 436 -32.46 -33.73 6.46
CA THR A 436 -32.31 -34.66 5.34
C THR A 436 -30.85 -35.06 5.16
N LEU A 437 -30.58 -36.36 5.07
CA LEU A 437 -29.32 -36.94 4.59
C LEU A 437 -29.59 -37.70 3.32
N GLN A 438 -28.95 -37.34 2.20
CA GLN A 438 -29.18 -37.99 0.90
C GLN A 438 -27.86 -38.24 0.17
N GLY A 439 -27.74 -39.40 -0.43
CA GLY A 439 -26.67 -39.79 -1.36
C GLY A 439 -27.17 -40.85 -2.36
N ALA A 440 -26.37 -41.12 -3.42
CA ALA A 440 -26.65 -42.29 -4.24
C ALA A 440 -26.42 -43.55 -3.39
N ASP A 441 -25.21 -43.72 -2.87
CA ASP A 441 -24.89 -44.73 -1.87
C ASP A 441 -24.64 -44.02 -0.54
N LEU A 442 -25.63 -44.10 0.38
CA LEU A 442 -25.53 -43.46 1.70
C LEU A 442 -25.11 -44.50 2.75
N LEU A 443 -23.94 -44.32 3.33
CA LEU A 443 -23.44 -45.10 4.46
C LEU A 443 -23.40 -44.23 5.71
N VAL A 444 -24.17 -44.59 6.73
CA VAL A 444 -24.17 -44.00 8.06
C VAL A 444 -23.52 -44.96 9.04
N ASN A 445 -22.40 -44.59 9.61
CA ASN A 445 -21.61 -45.39 10.54
C ASN A 445 -21.30 -44.58 11.82
N TYR A 446 -22.24 -44.64 12.78
CA TYR A 446 -22.16 -43.98 14.06
C TYR A 446 -22.43 -44.94 15.22
N HIS A 447 -21.67 -44.81 16.30
CA HIS A 447 -21.90 -45.64 17.49
C HIS A 447 -23.35 -45.49 18.00
N THR A 448 -23.81 -44.23 18.12
CA THR A 448 -25.20 -43.91 18.44
C THR A 448 -25.82 -43.07 17.33
N PHE A 449 -26.99 -43.48 16.84
CA PHE A 449 -27.70 -42.80 15.77
C PHE A 449 -29.19 -42.63 16.11
N SER A 450 -29.68 -41.40 16.04
CA SER A 450 -31.10 -41.08 16.18
C SER A 450 -31.59 -40.36 14.91
N ASN A 451 -32.68 -40.86 14.34
CA ASN A 451 -33.30 -40.27 13.15
C ASN A 451 -34.78 -39.97 13.36
N SER A 452 -35.10 -38.68 13.26
CA SER A 452 -36.50 -38.18 13.15
C SER A 452 -36.75 -37.49 11.80
N GLY A 453 -35.73 -37.38 10.95
CA GLY A 453 -35.77 -36.78 9.62
C GLY A 453 -35.79 -37.82 8.50
N THR A 454 -35.18 -37.49 7.37
CA THR A 454 -35.13 -38.32 6.17
C THR A 454 -33.72 -38.83 5.92
N LEU A 455 -33.58 -40.16 5.68
CA LEU A 455 -32.41 -40.78 5.07
C LEU A 455 -32.79 -41.28 3.69
N LEU A 456 -32.01 -40.97 2.67
CA LEU A 456 -32.31 -41.43 1.31
C LEU A 456 -31.01 -41.87 0.63
N GLY A 457 -30.88 -43.14 0.39
CA GLY A 457 -29.92 -43.75 -0.51
C GLY A 457 -30.61 -44.14 -1.80
N THR A 458 -30.35 -43.43 -2.93
CA THR A 458 -31.05 -43.68 -4.18
C THR A 458 -30.61 -44.97 -4.88
N SER A 459 -29.38 -45.44 -4.59
CA SER A 459 -28.82 -46.70 -5.07
C SER A 459 -28.61 -47.69 -3.92
N GLY A 460 -28.20 -47.20 -2.75
CA GLY A 460 -27.96 -48.03 -1.59
C GLY A 460 -28.04 -47.23 -0.29
N LEU A 461 -28.54 -47.85 0.78
CA LEU A 461 -28.56 -47.31 2.13
C LEU A 461 -27.99 -48.33 3.10
N GLY A 462 -26.89 -47.97 3.76
CA GLY A 462 -26.28 -48.74 4.85
C GLY A 462 -26.31 -47.95 6.14
N VAL A 463 -26.82 -48.52 7.22
CA VAL A 463 -26.79 -47.92 8.54
C VAL A 463 -26.11 -48.90 9.51
N LYS A 464 -25.04 -48.47 10.16
CA LYS A 464 -24.27 -49.27 11.13
C LYS A 464 -24.14 -48.51 12.44
N GLY A 465 -24.23 -49.22 13.56
CA GLY A 465 -24.01 -48.62 14.88
C GLY A 465 -24.42 -49.60 15.99
N SER A 466 -24.04 -49.23 17.23
CA SER A 466 -24.41 -50.04 18.42
C SER A 466 -25.79 -49.69 18.94
N SER A 467 -26.27 -48.46 18.74
CA SER A 467 -27.60 -48.00 19.12
C SER A 467 -28.21 -47.18 18.00
N LEU A 468 -29.33 -47.69 17.44
CA LEU A 468 -30.06 -47.08 16.33
C LEU A 468 -31.49 -46.77 16.81
N LEU A 469 -31.86 -45.48 16.83
CA LEU A 469 -33.22 -45.04 17.20
C LEU A 469 -33.88 -44.40 15.96
N GLN A 470 -34.94 -45.01 15.49
CA GLN A 470 -35.83 -44.44 14.46
C GLN A 470 -37.07 -43.91 15.15
N ASN A 471 -37.29 -42.59 15.13
CA ASN A 471 -38.49 -41.96 15.68
C ASN A 471 -39.63 -42.04 14.72
N GLY A 472 -40.89 -41.94 15.18
CA GLY A 472 -42.08 -42.19 14.39
C GLY A 472 -42.30 -41.26 13.18
N THR A 473 -41.59 -40.12 13.09
CA THR A 473 -41.59 -39.21 11.93
C THR A 473 -40.46 -39.45 10.96
N GLY A 474 -39.46 -40.26 11.34
CA GLY A 474 -38.29 -40.55 10.52
C GLY A 474 -38.61 -41.41 9.31
N ARG A 475 -37.98 -41.13 8.17
CA ARG A 475 -38.09 -41.88 6.90
C ARG A 475 -36.73 -42.46 6.50
N LEU A 476 -36.77 -43.64 5.90
CA LEU A 476 -35.62 -44.34 5.31
C LEU A 476 -35.81 -44.48 3.82
#